data_f64feeae566856c9065bbd9f31ce8f99
#
_entry.id   f64feeae566856c9065bbd9f31ce8f99
#
_cell.length_a   1.000
_cell.length_b   1.000
_cell.length_c   1.000
_cell.angle_alpha   90.00
_cell.angle_beta   90.00
_cell.angle_gamma   90.00
#
_symmetry.space_group_name_H-M   'P 1'
#
loop_
_entity.id
_entity.type
_entity.pdbx_description
1 polymer ?
#
loop_
_entity_poly.entity_id
_entity_poly.type
_entity_poly.pdbx_seq_one_letter_code
_entity_poly.pdbx_strand_id
1 'polypeptide(L)'
;MHLIPPGWATDLAILELTGSTVDDHGDHLVVRSPGNPAYHWGNCLLVTDPSTCDDALRWLERFKEEFPHATWFAAGLAAMPGDLEAWARHGIELEQLDVLTTATLPRAVPLPDGYSGRHLRDDDWELMVERDIAENLSTGEYDPEVHESFVRKTISTRQRLCAEGDADQITS
;
A
#
# COMPACT_ATOMS: atom_id res chain seq x y z
N MET A 1 -6.45 -20.14 -11.78
CA MET A 1 -6.09 -19.20 -12.88
C MET A 1 -5.54 -17.95 -12.23
N HIS A 2 -4.30 -17.66 -12.51
CA HIS A 2 -3.61 -16.49 -11.93
C HIS A 2 -4.29 -15.18 -12.39
N LEU A 3 -4.76 -14.39 -11.45
CA LEU A 3 -5.44 -13.13 -11.72
C LEU A 3 -4.74 -11.99 -10.93
N ILE A 4 -4.19 -11.03 -11.67
CA ILE A 4 -3.68 -9.78 -11.09
C ILE A 4 -4.67 -8.67 -11.44
N PRO A 5 -5.43 -8.15 -10.47
CA PRO A 5 -6.30 -7.00 -10.69
C PRO A 5 -5.51 -5.78 -11.20
N PRO A 6 -6.08 -4.93 -12.07
CA PRO A 6 -5.37 -3.77 -12.61
C PRO A 6 -4.80 -2.80 -11.56
N GLY A 7 -5.50 -2.66 -10.42
CA GLY A 7 -5.00 -1.86 -9.29
C GLY A 7 -3.69 -2.41 -8.72
N TRP A 8 -3.62 -3.73 -8.51
CA TRP A 8 -2.41 -4.35 -8.01
C TRP A 8 -1.23 -4.22 -8.98
N ALA A 9 -1.47 -4.29 -10.29
CA ALA A 9 -0.41 -4.10 -11.27
C ALA A 9 0.25 -2.72 -11.15
N THR A 10 -0.53 -1.68 -10.86
CA THR A 10 -0.02 -0.33 -10.59
C THR A 10 0.72 -0.27 -9.26
N ASP A 11 0.13 -0.82 -8.19
CA ASP A 11 0.73 -0.81 -6.86
C ASP A 11 2.06 -1.58 -6.84
N LEU A 12 2.11 -2.76 -7.49
CA LEU A 12 3.32 -3.56 -7.59
C LEU A 12 4.42 -2.81 -8.34
N ALA A 13 4.09 -2.14 -9.45
CA ALA A 13 5.07 -1.33 -10.18
C ALA A 13 5.64 -0.18 -9.33
N ILE A 14 4.80 0.47 -8.51
CA ILE A 14 5.25 1.52 -7.56
C ILE A 14 6.11 0.91 -6.46
N LEU A 15 5.71 -0.24 -5.90
CA LEU A 15 6.45 -0.93 -4.85
C LEU A 15 7.84 -1.37 -5.34
N GLU A 16 7.96 -1.92 -6.54
CA GLU A 16 9.24 -2.28 -7.14
C GLU A 16 10.15 -1.04 -7.35
N LEU A 17 9.61 0.08 -7.85
CA LEU A 17 10.34 1.36 -7.93
C LEU A 17 10.86 1.83 -6.57
N THR A 18 10.12 1.56 -5.49
CA THR A 18 10.51 1.94 -4.14
C THR A 18 11.43 0.93 -3.44
N GLY A 19 11.85 -0.14 -4.16
CA GLY A 19 12.82 -1.12 -3.69
C GLY A 19 12.20 -2.34 -2.99
N SER A 20 10.91 -2.57 -3.19
CA SER A 20 10.25 -3.81 -2.76
C SER A 20 10.57 -4.96 -3.72
N THR A 21 10.46 -6.18 -3.23
CA THR A 21 10.53 -7.41 -4.04
C THR A 21 9.18 -8.08 -4.11
N VAL A 22 8.90 -8.76 -5.21
CA VAL A 22 7.68 -9.51 -5.45
C VAL A 22 8.05 -10.93 -5.85
N ASP A 23 7.73 -11.90 -5.00
CA ASP A 23 7.96 -13.32 -5.24
C ASP A 23 6.66 -14.00 -5.67
N ASP A 24 6.65 -14.61 -6.86
CA ASP A 24 5.49 -15.30 -7.43
C ASP A 24 5.51 -16.79 -7.06
N HIS A 25 4.48 -17.24 -6.33
CA HIS A 25 4.26 -18.63 -5.92
C HIS A 25 3.13 -19.32 -6.72
N GLY A 26 2.63 -18.68 -7.79
CA GLY A 26 1.63 -19.23 -8.69
C GLY A 26 0.20 -18.93 -8.27
N ASP A 27 -0.20 -19.19 -7.05
CA ASP A 27 -1.54 -18.88 -6.51
C ASP A 27 -1.56 -17.63 -5.62
N HIS A 28 -0.39 -17.09 -5.30
CA HIS A 28 -0.23 -15.84 -4.56
C HIS A 28 1.12 -15.21 -4.86
N LEU A 29 1.22 -13.90 -4.57
CA LEU A 29 2.47 -13.16 -4.54
C LEU A 29 2.82 -12.84 -3.10
N VAL A 30 4.13 -12.81 -2.79
CA VAL A 30 4.66 -12.32 -1.53
C VAL A 30 5.40 -11.02 -1.81
N VAL A 31 4.90 -9.93 -1.25
CA VAL A 31 5.52 -8.60 -1.39
C VAL A 31 6.35 -8.30 -0.16
N ARG A 32 7.58 -7.83 -0.34
CA ARG A 32 8.47 -7.44 0.77
C ARG A 32 9.13 -6.10 0.51
N SER A 33 9.04 -5.23 1.49
CA SER A 33 9.72 -3.92 1.53
C SER A 33 10.78 -3.90 2.64
N PRO A 34 12.00 -4.42 2.40
CA PRO A 34 13.03 -4.52 3.45
C PRO A 34 13.43 -3.15 4.01
N GLY A 35 13.36 -2.12 3.17
CA GLY A 35 13.64 -0.72 3.56
C GLY A 35 12.58 -0.12 4.49
N ASN A 36 11.36 -0.66 4.50
CA ASN A 36 10.25 -0.16 5.31
C ASN A 36 9.41 -1.32 5.91
N PRO A 37 9.92 -2.01 6.94
CA PRO A 37 9.23 -3.17 7.54
C PRO A 37 7.86 -2.85 8.16
N ALA A 38 7.61 -1.60 8.55
CA ALA A 38 6.33 -1.15 9.10
C ALA A 38 5.27 -0.84 8.02
N TYR A 39 5.64 -0.90 6.76
CA TYR A 39 4.70 -0.68 5.66
C TYR A 39 3.88 -1.94 5.39
N HIS A 40 2.66 -2.02 5.91
CA HIS A 40 1.83 -3.22 5.83
C HIS A 40 1.54 -3.66 4.40
N TRP A 41 1.11 -2.72 3.53
CA TRP A 41 0.85 -3.02 2.11
C TRP A 41 2.11 -3.36 1.30
N GLY A 42 3.27 -2.92 1.76
CA GLY A 42 4.57 -3.31 1.19
C GLY A 42 5.13 -4.60 1.76
N ASN A 43 4.48 -5.22 2.74
CA ASN A 43 4.86 -6.49 3.36
C ASN A 43 3.58 -7.34 3.53
N CYS A 44 3.07 -7.89 2.44
CA CYS A 44 1.78 -8.55 2.39
C CYS A 44 1.77 -9.78 1.48
N LEU A 45 0.66 -10.51 1.53
CA LEU A 45 0.31 -11.52 0.54
C LEU A 45 -0.71 -10.94 -0.44
N LEU A 46 -0.60 -11.29 -1.72
CA LEU A 46 -1.62 -11.02 -2.72
C LEU A 46 -2.08 -12.37 -3.29
N VAL A 47 -3.27 -12.80 -2.88
CA VAL A 47 -3.87 -14.07 -3.33
C VAL A 47 -4.42 -13.89 -4.73
N THR A 48 -3.76 -14.50 -5.71
CA THR A 48 -4.04 -14.34 -7.16
C THR A 48 -4.94 -15.44 -7.73
N ASP A 49 -5.16 -16.53 -6.99
CA ASP A 49 -6.13 -17.56 -7.36
C ASP A 49 -7.47 -17.35 -6.64
N PRO A 50 -8.52 -16.88 -7.34
CA PRO A 50 -9.83 -16.64 -6.73
C PRO A 50 -10.44 -17.87 -6.05
N SER A 51 -10.10 -19.09 -6.50
CA SER A 51 -10.64 -20.32 -5.94
C SER A 51 -10.14 -20.64 -4.54
N THR A 52 -9.10 -19.95 -4.07
CA THR A 52 -8.48 -20.14 -2.75
C THR A 52 -8.84 -19.03 -1.76
N CYS A 53 -9.59 -18.01 -2.18
CA CYS A 53 -9.92 -16.86 -1.33
C CYS A 53 -10.78 -17.22 -0.10
N ASP A 54 -11.49 -18.34 -0.10
CA ASP A 54 -12.28 -18.81 1.03
C ASP A 54 -11.43 -19.50 2.13
N ASP A 55 -10.18 -19.87 1.85
CA ASP A 55 -9.32 -20.59 2.78
C ASP A 55 -8.53 -19.62 3.68
N ALA A 56 -9.26 -18.95 4.59
CA ALA A 56 -8.68 -17.96 5.50
C ALA A 56 -7.52 -18.54 6.34
N LEU A 57 -7.67 -19.76 6.87
CA LEU A 57 -6.65 -20.37 7.73
C LEU A 57 -5.34 -20.56 6.98
N ARG A 58 -5.39 -21.08 5.74
CA ARG A 58 -4.23 -21.23 4.88
C ARG A 58 -3.45 -19.93 4.71
N TRP A 59 -4.16 -18.83 4.44
CA TRP A 59 -3.52 -17.54 4.18
C TRP A 59 -2.97 -16.88 5.44
N LEU A 60 -3.63 -17.09 6.58
CA LEU A 60 -3.10 -16.67 7.88
C LEU A 60 -1.81 -17.43 8.26
N GLU A 61 -1.78 -18.75 8.04
CA GLU A 61 -0.59 -19.56 8.28
C GLU A 61 0.53 -19.17 7.32
N ARG A 62 0.22 -19.02 6.02
CA ARG A 62 1.19 -18.59 5.04
C ARG A 62 1.80 -17.22 5.37
N PHE A 63 0.98 -16.25 5.78
CA PHE A 63 1.46 -14.94 6.20
C PHE A 63 2.44 -15.04 7.39
N LYS A 64 2.13 -15.86 8.39
CA LYS A 64 3.01 -16.07 9.54
C LYS A 64 4.34 -16.71 9.16
N GLU A 65 4.35 -17.61 8.18
CA GLU A 65 5.58 -18.21 7.66
C GLU A 65 6.46 -17.17 6.98
N GLU A 66 5.88 -16.30 6.15
CA GLU A 66 6.59 -15.27 5.39
C GLU A 66 7.01 -14.06 6.24
N PHE A 67 6.22 -13.72 7.26
CA PHE A 67 6.39 -12.56 8.14
C PHE A 67 6.34 -12.94 9.63
N PRO A 68 7.27 -13.77 10.14
CA PRO A 68 7.20 -14.35 11.49
C PRO A 68 7.29 -13.32 12.62
N HIS A 69 7.75 -12.11 12.34
CA HIS A 69 7.88 -11.02 13.31
C HIS A 69 6.76 -9.97 13.20
N ALA A 70 5.84 -10.11 12.24
CA ALA A 70 4.73 -9.18 12.10
C ALA A 70 3.72 -9.37 13.24
N THR A 71 3.28 -8.26 13.82
CA THR A 71 2.21 -8.21 14.83
C THR A 71 0.84 -7.88 14.22
N TRP A 72 0.77 -7.81 12.91
CA TRP A 72 -0.37 -7.46 12.07
C TRP A 72 -0.54 -8.52 10.97
N PHE A 73 -1.64 -8.43 10.25
CA PHE A 73 -1.90 -9.24 9.05
C PHE A 73 -2.29 -8.32 7.89
N ALA A 74 -1.72 -8.55 6.72
CA ALA A 74 -2.08 -7.85 5.50
C ALA A 74 -2.14 -8.82 4.32
N ALA A 75 -3.30 -8.88 3.68
CA ALA A 75 -3.47 -9.65 2.46
C ALA A 75 -4.48 -8.96 1.53
N GLY A 76 -4.19 -9.00 0.23
CA GLY A 76 -5.16 -8.70 -0.81
C GLY A 76 -5.71 -9.99 -1.41
N LEU A 77 -7.01 -10.00 -1.71
CA LEU A 77 -7.68 -11.13 -2.36
C LEU A 77 -8.13 -10.69 -3.76
N ALA A 78 -7.82 -11.47 -4.80
CA ALA A 78 -8.21 -11.16 -6.19
C ALA A 78 -9.71 -11.26 -6.43
N ALA A 79 -10.45 -11.86 -5.51
CA ALA A 79 -11.91 -11.91 -5.51
C ALA A 79 -12.45 -11.89 -4.09
N MET A 80 -13.67 -11.39 -3.93
CA MET A 80 -14.38 -11.47 -2.66
C MET A 80 -14.68 -12.94 -2.33
N PRO A 81 -14.33 -13.40 -1.10
CA PRO A 81 -14.67 -14.75 -0.65
C PRO A 81 -16.18 -15.00 -0.64
N GLY A 82 -16.57 -16.23 -0.91
CA GLY A 82 -17.97 -16.67 -0.76
C GLY A 82 -18.35 -16.90 0.70
N ASP A 83 -17.40 -17.30 1.56
CA ASP A 83 -17.56 -17.47 3.01
C ASP A 83 -16.82 -16.38 3.78
N LEU A 84 -17.49 -15.27 4.03
CA LEU A 84 -16.94 -14.16 4.85
C LEU A 84 -16.73 -14.55 6.31
N GLU A 85 -17.53 -15.50 6.82
CA GLU A 85 -17.41 -15.96 8.20
C GLU A 85 -16.12 -16.74 8.43
N ALA A 86 -15.55 -17.35 7.38
CA ALA A 86 -14.25 -18.01 7.46
C ALA A 86 -13.16 -17.03 7.92
N TRP A 87 -13.20 -15.80 7.45
CA TRP A 87 -12.28 -14.72 7.84
C TRP A 87 -12.65 -14.09 9.18
N ALA A 88 -13.94 -13.80 9.38
CA ALA A 88 -14.44 -13.19 10.62
C ALA A 88 -14.15 -14.03 11.87
N ARG A 89 -14.16 -15.36 11.77
CA ARG A 89 -13.78 -16.29 12.86
C ARG A 89 -12.35 -16.10 13.36
N HIS A 90 -11.49 -15.54 12.53
CA HIS A 90 -10.10 -15.21 12.86
C HIS A 90 -9.89 -13.74 13.22
N GLY A 91 -10.99 -12.97 13.38
CA GLY A 91 -10.95 -11.55 13.70
C GLY A 91 -10.53 -10.67 12.50
N ILE A 92 -10.62 -11.19 11.26
CA ILE A 92 -10.30 -10.44 10.05
C ILE A 92 -11.58 -9.85 9.47
N GLU A 93 -11.59 -8.53 9.33
CA GLU A 93 -12.59 -7.79 8.58
C GLU A 93 -12.10 -7.57 7.15
N LEU A 94 -12.96 -7.85 6.18
CA LEU A 94 -12.65 -7.68 4.76
C LEU A 94 -13.26 -6.40 4.24
N GLU A 95 -12.44 -5.60 3.58
CA GLU A 95 -12.86 -4.40 2.87
C GLU A 95 -12.82 -4.66 1.35
N GLN A 96 -13.86 -4.25 0.64
CA GLN A 96 -13.87 -4.26 -0.81
C GLN A 96 -13.38 -2.92 -1.35
N LEU A 97 -12.35 -2.95 -2.16
CA LEU A 97 -11.83 -1.78 -2.86
C LEU A 97 -12.23 -1.82 -4.33
N ASP A 98 -12.84 -0.73 -4.80
CA ASP A 98 -13.19 -0.55 -6.20
C ASP A 98 -12.07 0.17 -6.95
N VAL A 99 -11.55 -0.46 -8.01
CA VAL A 99 -10.53 0.13 -8.88
C VAL A 99 -11.18 0.81 -10.07
N LEU A 100 -11.01 2.11 -10.18
CA LEU A 100 -11.49 2.90 -11.31
C LEU A 100 -10.39 3.01 -12.38
N THR A 101 -10.73 2.71 -13.62
CA THR A 101 -9.84 2.86 -14.76
C THR A 101 -10.46 3.79 -15.80
N THR A 102 -9.62 4.51 -16.57
CA THR A 102 -10.07 5.33 -17.69
C THR A 102 -9.26 5.01 -18.94
N ALA A 103 -9.94 4.96 -20.07
CA ALA A 103 -9.31 4.80 -21.39
C ALA A 103 -8.93 6.13 -22.03
N THR A 104 -9.29 7.26 -21.41
CA THR A 104 -9.01 8.59 -21.93
C THR A 104 -8.30 9.42 -20.87
N LEU A 105 -7.47 10.37 -21.30
CA LEU A 105 -6.86 11.31 -20.38
C LEU A 105 -7.95 12.09 -19.62
N PRO A 106 -7.78 12.32 -18.32
CA PRO A 106 -8.68 13.14 -17.54
C PRO A 106 -8.79 14.54 -18.17
N ARG A 107 -10.00 15.09 -18.16
CA ARG A 107 -10.21 16.47 -18.60
C ARG A 107 -9.53 17.43 -17.64
N ALA A 108 -8.70 18.32 -18.17
CA ALA A 108 -8.14 19.42 -17.38
C ALA A 108 -9.27 20.30 -16.83
N VAL A 109 -9.29 20.47 -15.51
CA VAL A 109 -10.21 21.36 -14.82
C VAL A 109 -9.36 22.47 -14.21
N PRO A 110 -9.70 23.76 -14.42
CA PRO A 110 -8.99 24.87 -13.78
C PRO A 110 -9.12 24.75 -12.25
N LEU A 111 -8.07 25.11 -11.56
CA LEU A 111 -8.10 25.16 -10.10
C LEU A 111 -9.15 26.21 -9.66
N PRO A 112 -9.87 25.98 -8.54
CA PRO A 112 -10.74 26.97 -7.94
C PRO A 112 -9.99 28.25 -7.60
N ASP A 113 -10.71 29.39 -7.52
CA ASP A 113 -10.12 30.66 -7.11
C ASP A 113 -9.48 30.56 -5.72
N GLY A 114 -8.25 31.08 -5.60
CA GLY A 114 -7.48 31.05 -4.36
C GLY A 114 -6.57 29.81 -4.23
N TYR A 115 -6.66 28.85 -5.14
CA TYR A 115 -5.75 27.68 -5.19
C TYR A 115 -4.68 27.84 -6.25
N SER A 116 -3.48 27.38 -5.95
CA SER A 116 -2.37 27.30 -6.89
C SER A 116 -1.64 25.98 -6.70
N GLY A 117 -1.20 25.34 -7.79
CA GLY A 117 -0.37 24.14 -7.73
C GLY A 117 1.07 24.47 -8.09
N ARG A 118 2.03 23.84 -7.44
CA ARG A 118 3.46 23.94 -7.74
C ARG A 118 4.18 22.63 -7.43
N HIS A 119 5.33 22.41 -8.02
CA HIS A 119 6.22 21.33 -7.62
C HIS A 119 6.69 21.51 -6.19
N LEU A 120 6.96 20.39 -5.50
CA LEU A 120 7.54 20.40 -4.15
C LEU A 120 8.92 21.05 -4.16
N ARG A 121 9.25 21.72 -3.06
CA ARG A 121 10.56 22.29 -2.75
C ARG A 121 11.18 21.50 -1.60
N ASP A 122 12.45 21.72 -1.35
CA ASP A 122 13.19 20.99 -0.31
C ASP A 122 12.53 21.07 1.08
N ASP A 123 12.01 22.25 1.42
CA ASP A 123 11.36 22.51 2.73
C ASP A 123 9.97 21.83 2.85
N ASP A 124 9.32 21.48 1.73
CA ASP A 124 7.99 20.86 1.77
C ASP A 124 8.06 19.40 2.26
N TRP A 125 9.18 18.73 2.05
CA TRP A 125 9.33 17.31 2.44
C TRP A 125 9.23 17.12 3.95
N GLU A 126 9.91 17.97 4.74
CA GLU A 126 9.82 17.90 6.20
C GLU A 126 8.43 18.30 6.69
N LEU A 127 7.79 19.29 6.07
CA LEU A 127 6.41 19.66 6.38
C LEU A 127 5.43 18.50 6.14
N MET A 128 5.64 17.69 5.10
CA MET A 128 4.84 16.48 4.88
C MET A 128 5.02 15.45 5.99
N VAL A 129 6.25 15.25 6.45
CA VAL A 129 6.56 14.36 7.58
C VAL A 129 5.87 14.86 8.86
N GLU A 130 6.07 16.14 9.19
CA GLU A 130 5.49 16.76 10.39
C GLU A 130 3.97 16.66 10.42
N ARG A 131 3.32 16.91 9.26
CA ARG A 131 1.87 16.84 9.12
C ARG A 131 1.34 15.44 9.34
N ASP A 132 1.95 14.45 8.73
CA ASP A 132 1.52 13.04 8.81
C ASP A 132 1.68 12.52 10.26
N ILE A 133 2.80 12.83 10.92
CA ILE A 133 3.03 12.51 12.34
C ILE A 133 1.97 13.21 13.22
N ALA A 134 1.70 14.49 12.99
CA ALA A 134 0.71 15.24 13.77
C ALA A 134 -0.71 14.67 13.60
N GLU A 135 -1.07 14.20 12.40
CA GLU A 135 -2.34 13.54 12.14
C GLU A 135 -2.45 12.24 12.93
N ASN A 136 -1.44 11.37 12.89
CA ASN A 136 -1.43 10.15 13.68
C ASN A 136 -1.51 10.42 15.20
N LEU A 137 -0.81 11.43 15.69
CA LEU A 137 -0.90 11.82 17.11
C LEU A 137 -2.30 12.28 17.51
N SER A 138 -3.06 12.89 16.58
CA SER A 138 -4.42 13.34 16.82
C SER A 138 -5.45 12.21 16.79
N THR A 139 -5.24 11.21 15.96
CA THR A 139 -6.13 10.04 15.80
C THR A 139 -5.79 8.90 16.75
N GLY A 140 -4.52 8.74 17.10
CA GLY A 140 -4.02 7.62 17.91
C GLY A 140 -4.13 6.26 17.21
N GLU A 141 -4.13 6.24 15.87
CA GLU A 141 -4.37 5.04 15.08
C GLU A 141 -3.19 4.06 15.14
N TYR A 142 -1.97 4.59 15.10
CA TYR A 142 -0.74 3.78 15.10
C TYR A 142 0.18 4.17 16.25
N ASP A 143 1.04 3.23 16.65
CA ASP A 143 2.15 3.51 17.57
C ASP A 143 3.01 4.66 17.03
N PRO A 144 3.23 5.73 17.81
CA PRO A 144 3.88 6.94 17.30
C PRO A 144 5.29 6.73 16.76
N GLU A 145 6.12 5.88 17.40
CA GLU A 145 7.50 5.65 16.99
C GLU A 145 7.57 4.82 15.70
N VAL A 146 6.70 3.80 15.61
CA VAL A 146 6.57 2.95 14.42
C VAL A 146 6.07 3.78 13.23
N HIS A 147 5.06 4.62 13.46
CA HIS A 147 4.48 5.48 12.44
C HIS A 147 5.48 6.53 11.94
N GLU A 148 6.18 7.23 12.83
CA GLU A 148 7.23 8.18 12.43
C GLU A 148 8.30 7.51 11.56
N SER A 149 8.78 6.33 11.97
CA SER A 149 9.75 5.57 11.17
C SER A 149 9.24 5.22 9.79
N PHE A 150 7.97 4.79 9.69
CA PHE A 150 7.30 4.51 8.41
C PHE A 150 7.21 5.76 7.52
N VAL A 151 6.71 6.87 8.06
CA VAL A 151 6.52 8.13 7.32
C VAL A 151 7.84 8.65 6.78
N ARG A 152 8.87 8.74 7.63
CA ARG A 152 10.20 9.24 7.22
C ARG A 152 10.80 8.41 6.08
N LYS A 153 10.70 7.09 6.14
CA LYS A 153 11.18 6.20 5.07
C LYS A 153 10.39 6.38 3.78
N THR A 154 9.07 6.49 3.89
CA THR A 154 8.18 6.69 2.73
C THR A 154 8.48 8.02 2.03
N ILE A 155 8.56 9.11 2.79
CA ILE A 155 8.83 10.45 2.24
C ILE A 155 10.25 10.53 1.66
N SER A 156 11.26 9.99 2.35
CA SER A 156 12.62 9.93 1.82
C SER A 156 12.72 9.16 0.49
N THR A 157 11.97 8.06 0.35
CA THR A 157 11.92 7.31 -0.91
C THR A 157 11.27 8.13 -2.02
N ARG A 158 10.17 8.84 -1.75
CA ARG A 158 9.52 9.73 -2.72
C ARG A 158 10.44 10.87 -3.15
N GLN A 159 11.12 11.50 -2.19
CA GLN A 159 12.09 12.56 -2.47
C GLN A 159 13.21 12.08 -3.39
N ARG A 160 13.75 10.89 -3.14
CA ARG A 160 14.76 10.27 -3.99
C ARG A 160 14.24 10.04 -5.42
N LEU A 161 13.06 9.44 -5.58
CA LEU A 161 12.46 9.19 -6.91
C LEU A 161 12.22 10.49 -7.68
N CYS A 162 11.78 11.56 -7.01
CA CYS A 162 11.64 12.87 -7.63
C CYS A 162 12.98 13.46 -8.06
N ALA A 163 14.03 13.30 -7.24
CA ALA A 163 15.37 13.77 -7.58
C ALA A 163 16.02 12.99 -8.73
N GLU A 164 15.71 11.71 -8.88
CA GLU A 164 16.15 10.83 -9.96
C GLU A 164 15.34 11.02 -11.26
N GLY A 165 14.18 11.68 -11.18
CA GLY A 165 13.29 11.92 -12.32
C GLY A 165 12.34 10.76 -12.63
N ASP A 166 12.26 9.76 -11.73
CA ASP A 166 11.36 8.60 -11.84
C ASP A 166 9.95 8.89 -11.36
N ALA A 167 9.77 9.98 -10.62
CA ALA A 167 8.48 10.47 -10.13
C ALA A 167 8.41 11.99 -10.18
N ASP A 168 7.19 12.53 -10.13
CA ASP A 168 6.93 13.95 -9.98
C ASP A 168 5.84 14.17 -8.95
N GLN A 169 5.99 15.17 -8.11
CA GLN A 169 5.04 15.47 -7.06
C GLN A 169 4.76 16.98 -6.99
N ILE A 170 3.49 17.30 -6.90
CA ILE A 170 2.99 18.68 -6.78
C ILE A 170 2.25 18.87 -5.45
N THR A 171 2.27 20.10 -4.95
CA THR A 171 1.46 20.55 -3.80
C THR A 171 0.60 21.75 -4.16
N SER A 172 -0.42 22.01 -3.38
CA SER A 172 -1.34 23.13 -3.53
C SER A 172 -1.32 24.02 -2.31
#